data_c3c03524d9f18e2dc0d2a3ae6caef96a
#
_entry.id   c3c03524d9f18e2dc0d2a3ae6caef96a
#
_cell.length_a   1.000
_cell.length_b   1.000
_cell.length_c   1.000
_cell.angle_alpha   90.00
_cell.angle_beta   90.00
_cell.angle_gamma   90.00
#
_symmetry.space_group_name_H-M   'P 1'
#
loop_
_entity.id
_entity.type
_entity.pdbx_description
1 polymer ?
#
loop_
_entity_poly.entity_id
_entity_poly.type
_entity_poly.pdbx_seq_one_letter_code
_entity_poly.pdbx_strand_id
1 'polypeptide(L)'
;CGHYKGIDERVIEKYVTDEYSIGDFVMTSGEIPAMVMLDSIVRLVPGTLNTLDSALSDTFTQGLLDHPHYTQPRMVEEMPVPEILLGGHHEKIESWRQDQRERRTKDKRPDLWIKYTKMKEAEKNNG
;
A
#
# COMPACT_ATOMS: atom_id res chain seq x y z
N CYS A 1 -16.93 18.25 -0.97
CA CYS A 1 -17.06 17.51 -2.23
C CYS A 1 -17.83 18.38 -3.23
N GLY A 2 -17.19 18.65 -4.36
CA GLY A 2 -17.83 19.45 -5.41
C GLY A 2 -18.67 18.61 -6.36
N HIS A 3 -19.73 19.24 -6.88
CA HIS A 3 -20.55 18.70 -7.95
C HIS A 3 -20.41 19.57 -9.22
N TYR A 4 -20.91 19.09 -10.35
CA TYR A 4 -20.83 19.76 -11.64
C TYR A 4 -19.37 19.93 -12.14
N LYS A 5 -19.04 21.11 -12.67
CA LYS A 5 -17.72 21.36 -13.30
C LYS A 5 -16.62 21.80 -12.33
N GLY A 6 -16.98 22.17 -11.09
CA GLY A 6 -15.99 22.61 -10.11
C GLY A 6 -16.59 23.49 -9.01
N ILE A 7 -15.73 23.94 -8.12
CA ILE A 7 -16.04 24.89 -7.04
C ILE A 7 -15.54 26.27 -7.48
N ASP A 8 -16.24 27.33 -7.08
CA ASP A 8 -15.82 28.72 -7.36
C ASP A 8 -14.42 28.97 -6.75
N GLU A 9 -13.50 29.45 -7.58
CA GLU A 9 -12.10 29.66 -7.17
C GLU A 9 -11.96 30.57 -5.95
N ARG A 10 -12.83 31.56 -5.81
CA ARG A 10 -12.86 32.45 -4.62
C ARG A 10 -13.17 31.72 -3.33
N VAL A 11 -13.87 30.58 -3.39
CA VAL A 11 -14.14 29.72 -2.23
C VAL A 11 -12.87 28.92 -1.90
N ILE A 12 -12.19 28.42 -2.93
CA ILE A 12 -10.93 27.69 -2.77
C ILE A 12 -9.88 28.61 -2.14
N GLU A 13 -9.62 29.77 -2.72
CA GLU A 13 -8.64 30.74 -2.23
C GLU A 13 -8.92 31.21 -0.79
N LYS A 14 -10.18 31.33 -0.41
CA LYS A 14 -10.54 31.91 0.89
C LYS A 14 -10.68 30.89 2.02
N TYR A 15 -11.10 29.66 1.72
CA TYR A 15 -11.54 28.71 2.74
C TYR A 15 -10.85 27.35 2.68
N VAL A 16 -10.19 27.00 1.56
CA VAL A 16 -9.53 25.71 1.43
C VAL A 16 -8.08 25.84 1.88
N THR A 17 -7.68 24.99 2.81
CA THR A 17 -6.28 24.94 3.29
C THR A 17 -5.42 24.05 2.43
N ASP A 18 -6.00 22.95 1.94
CA ASP A 18 -5.27 21.92 1.17
C ASP A 18 -6.17 21.31 0.11
N GLU A 19 -5.59 21.02 -1.05
CA GLU A 19 -6.22 20.30 -2.15
C GLU A 19 -5.47 19.00 -2.42
N TYR A 20 -6.20 17.90 -2.51
CA TYR A 20 -5.63 16.57 -2.75
C TYR A 20 -6.23 15.93 -4.00
N SER A 21 -5.36 15.36 -4.84
CA SER A 21 -5.76 14.50 -5.95
C SER A 21 -5.47 13.03 -5.61
N ILE A 22 -6.38 12.13 -5.97
CA ILE A 22 -6.16 10.68 -5.85
C ILE A 22 -5.67 10.04 -7.15
N GLY A 23 -5.51 10.84 -8.22
CA GLY A 23 -4.99 10.35 -9.50
C GLY A 23 -5.43 11.19 -10.69
N ASP A 24 -4.84 10.94 -11.85
CA ASP A 24 -5.07 11.67 -13.11
C ASP A 24 -6.27 11.09 -13.87
N PHE A 25 -7.45 11.15 -13.26
CA PHE A 25 -8.72 10.71 -13.86
C PHE A 25 -9.87 11.57 -13.37
N VAL A 26 -10.94 11.65 -14.16
CA VAL A 26 -12.13 12.45 -13.84
C VAL A 26 -13.21 11.56 -13.24
N MET A 27 -13.81 12.03 -12.15
CA MET A 27 -14.95 11.39 -11.49
C MET A 27 -16.17 12.29 -11.51
N THR A 28 -17.36 11.70 -11.35
CA THR A 28 -18.64 12.42 -11.40
C THR A 28 -18.77 13.43 -10.25
N SER A 29 -18.18 13.10 -9.08
CA SER A 29 -18.29 13.91 -7.87
C SER A 29 -17.15 13.62 -6.88
N GLY A 30 -16.98 14.46 -5.87
CA GLY A 30 -15.91 14.38 -4.88
C GLY A 30 -16.14 13.38 -3.73
N GLU A 31 -17.32 12.76 -3.61
CA GLU A 31 -17.63 11.86 -2.49
C GLU A 31 -16.81 10.58 -2.53
N ILE A 32 -16.64 9.99 -3.71
CA ILE A 32 -15.86 8.74 -3.85
C ILE A 32 -14.38 8.97 -3.50
N PRO A 33 -13.69 9.99 -4.02
CA PRO A 33 -12.35 10.34 -3.57
C PRO A 33 -12.26 10.57 -2.06
N ALA A 34 -13.21 11.28 -1.48
CA ALA A 34 -13.26 11.53 -0.04
C ALA A 34 -13.41 10.23 0.75
N MET A 35 -14.24 9.30 0.31
CA MET A 35 -14.38 7.97 0.91
C MET A 35 -13.10 7.15 0.82
N VAL A 36 -12.40 7.18 -0.32
CA VAL A 36 -11.10 6.50 -0.49
C VAL A 36 -10.06 7.05 0.49
N MET A 37 -9.96 8.37 0.61
CA MET A 37 -9.05 9.01 1.56
C MET A 37 -9.43 8.69 3.00
N LEU A 38 -10.71 8.79 3.35
CA LEU A 38 -11.21 8.51 4.70
C LEU A 38 -10.90 7.07 5.11
N ASP A 39 -11.22 6.08 4.27
CA ASP A 39 -10.92 4.67 4.53
C ASP A 39 -9.42 4.44 4.73
N SER A 40 -8.60 5.01 3.84
CA SER A 40 -7.13 4.90 3.91
C SER A 40 -6.54 5.49 5.19
N ILE A 41 -7.12 6.57 5.71
CA ILE A 41 -6.64 7.26 6.94
C ILE A 41 -7.17 6.54 8.18
N VAL A 42 -8.47 6.23 8.23
CA VAL A 42 -9.12 5.67 9.41
C VAL A 42 -8.53 4.31 9.79
N ARG A 43 -8.16 3.49 8.82
CA ARG A 43 -7.51 2.20 9.09
C ARG A 43 -6.16 2.31 9.82
N LEU A 44 -5.51 3.48 9.79
CA LEU A 44 -4.26 3.76 10.51
C LEU A 44 -4.49 4.24 11.94
N VAL A 45 -5.73 4.58 12.30
CA VAL A 45 -6.07 5.01 13.67
C VAL A 45 -6.03 3.80 14.61
N PRO A 46 -5.29 3.88 15.75
CA PRO A 46 -5.24 2.80 16.72
C PRO A 46 -6.63 2.38 17.19
N GLY A 47 -6.87 1.06 17.22
CA GLY A 47 -8.16 0.49 17.62
C GLY A 47 -9.21 0.35 16.51
N THR A 48 -8.95 0.85 15.30
CA THR A 48 -9.86 0.68 14.15
C THR A 48 -9.73 -0.70 13.53
N LEU A 49 -8.52 -1.23 13.45
CA LEU A 49 -8.25 -2.60 13.02
C LEU A 49 -7.92 -3.47 14.25
N ASN A 50 -8.29 -4.75 14.20
CA ASN A 50 -8.05 -5.71 15.29
C ASN A 50 -6.55 -5.88 15.61
N THR A 51 -5.66 -5.65 14.64
CA THR A 51 -4.20 -5.67 14.82
C THR A 51 -3.57 -4.53 14.06
N LEU A 52 -2.91 -3.63 14.78
CA LEU A 52 -2.12 -2.53 14.21
C LEU A 52 -0.97 -3.08 13.34
N ASP A 53 -0.41 -4.22 13.73
CA ASP A 53 0.65 -4.91 12.99
C ASP A 53 0.24 -5.28 11.56
N SER A 54 -1.04 -5.55 11.34
CA SER A 54 -1.59 -5.81 10.01
C SER A 54 -1.48 -4.56 9.10
N ALA A 55 -1.81 -3.38 9.64
CA ALA A 55 -1.70 -2.13 8.89
C ALA A 55 -0.23 -1.73 8.64
N LEU A 56 0.65 -2.01 9.59
CA LEU A 56 2.09 -1.72 9.48
C LEU A 56 2.83 -2.66 8.52
N SER A 57 2.30 -3.86 8.28
CA SER A 57 2.85 -4.83 7.32
C SER A 57 2.31 -4.68 5.90
N ASP A 58 1.30 -3.83 5.69
CA ASP A 58 0.67 -3.61 4.40
C ASP A 58 1.61 -2.96 3.36
N THR A 59 1.17 -3.06 2.11
CA THR A 59 1.80 -2.40 0.96
C THR A 59 2.07 -0.91 1.25
N PHE A 60 3.20 -0.41 0.81
CA PHE A 60 3.71 0.96 0.93
C PHE A 60 4.25 1.37 2.30
N THR A 61 3.91 0.73 3.40
CA THR A 61 4.40 1.12 4.74
C THR A 61 5.92 1.08 4.84
N GLN A 62 6.54 0.06 4.21
CA GLN A 62 7.99 -0.07 4.11
C GLN A 62 8.55 0.30 2.73
N GLY A 63 7.77 1.01 1.91
CA GLY A 63 8.17 1.38 0.55
C GLY A 63 8.13 0.25 -0.47
N LEU A 64 7.65 -0.93 -0.11
CA LEU A 64 7.52 -2.11 -0.97
C LEU A 64 6.06 -2.49 -1.19
N LEU A 65 5.78 -3.20 -2.28
CA LEU A 65 4.54 -3.95 -2.44
C LEU A 65 4.53 -5.17 -1.51
N ASP A 66 3.36 -5.59 -1.10
CA ASP A 66 3.23 -6.78 -0.26
C ASP A 66 3.54 -8.09 -1.01
N HIS A 67 3.85 -9.14 -0.25
CA HIS A 67 4.10 -10.48 -0.77
C HIS A 67 2.81 -11.15 -1.26
N PRO A 68 2.88 -12.22 -2.08
CA PRO A 68 1.69 -12.98 -2.47
C PRO A 68 1.09 -13.72 -1.26
N HIS A 69 -0.23 -13.65 -1.15
CA HIS A 69 -1.01 -14.39 -0.15
C HIS A 69 -1.63 -15.62 -0.78
N TYR A 70 -1.73 -16.69 0.01
CA TYR A 70 -2.33 -17.95 -0.40
C TYR A 70 -3.42 -18.34 0.59
N THR A 71 -4.54 -18.82 0.08
CA THR A 71 -5.69 -19.29 0.87
C THR A 71 -5.86 -20.79 0.68
N GLN A 72 -6.80 -21.39 1.39
CA GLN A 72 -7.22 -22.76 1.14
C GLN A 72 -8.12 -22.84 -0.11
N PRO A 73 -8.10 -23.96 -0.82
CA PRO A 73 -7.33 -25.20 -0.61
C PRO A 73 -5.85 -25.04 -1.00
N ARG A 74 -4.98 -25.96 -0.51
CA ARG A 74 -3.53 -25.92 -0.78
C ARG A 74 -3.16 -26.09 -2.24
N MET A 75 -4.06 -26.61 -3.05
CA MET A 75 -3.89 -26.79 -4.49
C MET A 75 -5.14 -26.31 -5.23
N VAL A 76 -4.95 -25.48 -6.23
CA VAL A 76 -5.99 -24.98 -7.13
C VAL A 76 -5.49 -25.16 -8.56
N GLU A 77 -6.21 -25.92 -9.38
CA GLU A 77 -5.88 -26.14 -10.81
C GLU A 77 -4.39 -26.47 -11.05
N GLU A 78 -3.88 -27.47 -10.33
CA GLU A 78 -2.47 -27.92 -10.36
C GLU A 78 -1.43 -26.88 -9.86
N MET A 79 -1.87 -25.75 -9.32
CA MET A 79 -1.01 -24.74 -8.72
C MET A 79 -0.98 -24.92 -7.18
N PRO A 80 0.12 -25.45 -6.62
CA PRO A 80 0.24 -25.61 -5.18
C PRO A 80 0.62 -24.32 -4.46
N VAL A 81 0.27 -24.21 -3.19
CA VAL A 81 0.89 -23.24 -2.28
C VAL A 81 2.39 -23.58 -2.16
N PRO A 82 3.29 -22.60 -2.21
CA PRO A 82 4.72 -22.83 -2.04
C PRO A 82 5.04 -23.61 -0.75
N GLU A 83 5.83 -24.67 -0.87
CA GLU A 83 6.15 -25.57 0.26
C GLU A 83 6.80 -24.84 1.44
N ILE A 84 7.58 -23.80 1.17
CA ILE A 84 8.21 -22.98 2.19
C ILE A 84 7.19 -22.39 3.19
N LEU A 85 5.97 -22.08 2.74
CA LEU A 85 4.89 -21.54 3.57
C LEU A 85 4.20 -22.61 4.44
N LEU A 86 4.40 -23.88 4.12
CA LEU A 86 3.80 -25.02 4.84
C LEU A 86 4.73 -25.61 5.92
N GLY A 87 6.02 -25.26 5.89
CA GLY A 87 7.05 -25.90 6.69
C GLY A 87 7.16 -25.41 8.14
N GLY A 88 6.41 -24.41 8.59
CA GLY A 88 6.45 -23.88 9.96
C GLY A 88 7.74 -23.17 10.38
N HIS A 89 8.71 -23.02 9.49
CA HIS A 89 9.99 -22.34 9.77
C HIS A 89 9.83 -20.82 9.58
N HIS A 90 9.47 -20.11 10.64
CA HIS A 90 9.15 -18.67 10.59
C HIS A 90 10.23 -17.81 9.92
N GLU A 91 11.51 -18.00 10.25
CA GLU A 91 12.61 -17.23 9.67
C GLU A 91 12.70 -17.42 8.14
N LYS A 92 12.56 -18.66 7.67
CA LYS A 92 12.58 -18.96 6.22
C LYS A 92 11.37 -18.38 5.52
N ILE A 93 10.21 -18.40 6.17
CA ILE A 93 8.98 -17.81 5.65
C ILE A 93 9.14 -16.30 5.52
N GLU A 94 9.68 -15.62 6.54
CA GLU A 94 9.90 -14.18 6.48
C GLU A 94 10.95 -13.78 5.42
N SER A 95 12.04 -14.53 5.32
CA SER A 95 13.02 -14.32 4.25
C SER A 95 12.38 -14.47 2.86
N TRP A 96 11.58 -15.51 2.66
CA TRP A 96 10.86 -15.71 1.39
C TRP A 96 9.85 -14.58 1.11
N ARG A 97 9.10 -14.14 2.11
CA ARG A 97 8.17 -13.01 1.99
C ARG A 97 8.89 -11.73 1.58
N GLN A 98 10.02 -11.44 2.21
CA GLN A 98 10.85 -10.28 1.87
C GLN A 98 11.35 -10.35 0.43
N ASP A 99 11.87 -11.50 -0.01
CA ASP A 99 12.29 -11.71 -1.39
C ASP A 99 11.13 -11.48 -2.39
N GLN A 100 9.92 -11.96 -2.05
CA GLN A 100 8.74 -11.75 -2.89
C GLN A 100 8.32 -10.27 -2.94
N ARG A 101 8.37 -9.54 -1.84
CA ARG A 101 8.11 -8.09 -1.79
C ARG A 101 9.07 -7.35 -2.72
N GLU A 102 10.36 -7.61 -2.60
CA GLU A 102 11.40 -6.98 -3.41
C GLU A 102 11.24 -7.29 -4.90
N ARG A 103 11.06 -8.55 -5.27
CA ARG A 103 10.82 -8.98 -6.65
C ARG A 103 9.58 -8.33 -7.26
N ARG A 104 8.45 -8.38 -6.56
CA ARG A 104 7.19 -7.79 -7.04
C ARG A 104 7.28 -6.27 -7.18
N THR A 105 7.95 -5.61 -6.26
CA THR A 105 8.14 -4.15 -6.32
C THR A 105 9.02 -3.77 -7.50
N LYS A 106 10.13 -4.47 -7.69
CA LYS A 106 11.03 -4.26 -8.82
C LYS A 106 10.33 -4.42 -10.17
N ASP A 107 9.47 -5.44 -10.28
CA ASP A 107 8.74 -5.77 -11.52
C ASP A 107 7.56 -4.82 -11.78
N LYS A 108 6.72 -4.59 -10.77
CA LYS A 108 5.44 -3.89 -10.94
C LYS A 108 5.49 -2.40 -10.64
N ARG A 109 6.43 -1.96 -9.79
CA ARG A 109 6.58 -0.58 -9.34
C ARG A 109 8.06 -0.17 -9.29
N PRO A 110 8.72 -0.03 -10.48
CA PRO A 110 10.13 0.38 -10.54
C PRO A 110 10.41 1.72 -9.85
N ASP A 111 9.42 2.62 -9.83
CA ASP A 111 9.48 3.90 -9.12
C ASP A 111 9.67 3.75 -7.61
N LEU A 112 8.94 2.82 -6.99
CA LEU A 112 9.09 2.49 -5.56
C LEU A 112 10.39 1.73 -5.30
N TRP A 113 10.79 0.85 -6.19
CA TRP A 113 12.04 0.11 -6.08
C TRP A 113 13.25 1.04 -6.02
N ILE A 114 13.31 2.05 -6.88
CA ILE A 114 14.37 3.06 -6.87
C ILE A 114 14.39 3.86 -5.56
N LYS A 115 13.23 4.20 -5.01
CA LYS A 115 13.14 4.88 -3.70
C LYS A 115 13.64 4.00 -2.57
N TYR A 116 13.19 2.75 -2.54
CA TYR A 116 13.58 1.77 -1.52
C TYR A 116 15.08 1.48 -1.50
N THR A 117 15.69 1.28 -2.67
CA THR A 117 17.15 1.04 -2.77
C THR A 117 17.96 2.23 -2.28
N LYS A 118 17.55 3.46 -2.63
CA LYS A 118 18.20 4.69 -2.12
C LYS A 118 18.10 4.83 -0.60
N MET A 119 16.95 4.49 -0.02
CA MET A 119 16.78 4.50 1.44
C MET A 119 17.71 3.49 2.12
N LYS A 120 17.77 2.25 1.62
CA LYS A 120 18.70 1.21 2.14
C LYS A 120 20.18 1.60 2.04
N GLU A 121 20.57 2.25 0.95
CA GLU A 121 21.95 2.75 0.79
C GLU A 121 22.26 3.88 1.78
N ALA A 122 21.32 4.78 2.02
CA ALA A 122 21.48 5.86 3.00
C ALA A 122 21.61 5.31 4.44
N GLU A 123 20.82 4.30 4.80
CA GLU A 123 20.90 3.64 6.11
C GLU A 123 22.26 2.96 6.32
N LYS A 124 22.79 2.28 5.29
CA LYS A 124 24.12 1.64 5.34
C LYS A 124 25.28 2.62 5.52
N ASN A 125 25.13 3.85 5.02
CA ASN A 125 26.18 4.87 5.10
C ASN A 125 26.17 5.66 6.41
N ASN A 126 25.09 5.56 7.19
CA ASN A 126 24.89 6.28 8.46
C ASN A 126 25.09 5.38 9.71
N GLY A 127 25.34 4.10 9.55
CA GLY A 127 25.62 3.15 10.63
C GLY A 127 27.04 2.60 10.54
#